data_26277c20daaae0d8b80d7ca66564b463
#
_entry.id   26277c20daaae0d8b80d7ca66564b463
#
_cell.length_a   1.000
_cell.length_b   1.000
_cell.length_c   1.000
_cell.angle_alpha   90.00
_cell.angle_beta   90.00
_cell.angle_gamma   90.00
#
_symmetry.space_group_name_H-M   'P 1'
#
loop_
_entity.id
_entity.type
_entity.pdbx_description
1 polymer ?
#
loop_
_entity_poly.entity_id
_entity_poly.type
_entity_poly.pdbx_seq_one_letter_code
_entity_poly.pdbx_strand_id
1 'polypeptide(L)'
;MDAELADCTLTEGRLTDLRLVRGSLANADLSRCEVRRVELTGTRATGSSFAEARITDASFVECRLDLASFRFATLERVAFRDCRLEEADFYGATLTSVLFERCPLVGATLSEATLVRVELRGCDLEGLKGAERLRGSRMPWPDILASAGTFAATLGIVASDEPG
;
A
#
# COMPACT_ATOMS: atom_id res chain seq x y z
N MET A 1 -13.35 12.79 -14.80
CA MET A 1 -13.75 11.77 -15.79
C MET A 1 -13.91 10.46 -15.03
N ASP A 2 -15.04 9.85 -15.15
CA ASP A 2 -15.30 8.53 -14.58
C ASP A 2 -14.91 7.52 -15.65
N ALA A 3 -13.85 6.74 -15.40
CA ALA A 3 -13.39 5.73 -16.32
C ALA A 3 -13.69 4.34 -15.75
N GLU A 4 -14.27 3.50 -16.56
CA GLU A 4 -14.56 2.11 -16.24
C GLU A 4 -13.54 1.21 -16.96
N LEU A 5 -12.51 0.83 -16.24
CA LEU A 5 -11.43 -0.04 -16.71
C LEU A 5 -11.38 -1.32 -15.85
N ALA A 6 -12.51 -1.68 -15.26
CA ALA A 6 -12.61 -2.93 -14.51
C ALA A 6 -12.33 -4.13 -15.42
N ASP A 7 -11.64 -5.12 -14.88
CA ASP A 7 -11.26 -6.36 -15.57
C ASP A 7 -10.42 -6.15 -16.85
N CYS A 8 -9.93 -4.94 -17.09
CA CYS A 8 -9.06 -4.65 -18.24
C CYS A 8 -7.64 -5.16 -18.02
N THR A 9 -6.97 -5.51 -19.12
CA THR A 9 -5.55 -5.86 -19.13
C THR A 9 -4.77 -4.76 -19.84
N LEU A 10 -3.90 -4.08 -19.11
CA LEU A 10 -3.05 -2.98 -19.59
C LEU A 10 -1.57 -3.26 -19.34
N THR A 11 -1.18 -4.53 -19.33
CA THR A 11 0.19 -4.95 -19.00
C THR A 11 1.24 -4.28 -19.89
N GLU A 12 2.36 -3.88 -19.25
CA GLU A 12 3.47 -3.20 -19.92
C GLU A 12 3.11 -1.84 -20.53
N GLY A 13 1.92 -1.33 -20.20
CA GLY A 13 1.45 -0.03 -20.66
C GLY A 13 2.12 1.14 -19.95
N ARG A 14 1.77 2.34 -20.40
CA ARG A 14 2.25 3.58 -19.79
C ARG A 14 1.07 4.48 -19.46
N LEU A 15 0.97 4.86 -18.19
CA LEU A 15 -0.01 5.82 -17.69
C LEU A 15 0.74 7.05 -17.21
N THR A 16 0.63 8.15 -17.92
CA THR A 16 1.37 9.37 -17.61
C THR A 16 0.45 10.59 -17.64
N ASP A 17 0.64 11.49 -16.67
CA ASP A 17 -0.11 12.73 -16.56
C ASP A 17 -1.64 12.50 -16.53
N LEU A 18 -2.06 11.51 -15.77
CA LEU A 18 -3.46 11.09 -15.68
C LEU A 18 -4.06 11.50 -14.33
N ARG A 19 -5.27 12.03 -14.39
CA ARG A 19 -6.11 12.25 -13.22
C ARG A 19 -7.43 11.52 -13.39
N LEU A 20 -7.67 10.53 -12.53
CA LEU A 20 -8.89 9.75 -12.52
C LEU A 20 -9.67 10.02 -11.24
N VAL A 21 -10.94 10.38 -11.37
CA VAL A 21 -11.83 10.66 -10.25
C VAL A 21 -13.03 9.72 -10.33
N ARG A 22 -13.26 8.95 -9.27
CA ARG A 22 -14.41 8.05 -9.13
C ARG A 22 -14.58 7.04 -10.26
N GLY A 23 -13.49 6.50 -10.76
CA GLY A 23 -13.53 5.43 -11.74
C GLY A 23 -13.39 4.03 -11.13
N SER A 24 -13.33 3.01 -11.96
CA SER A 24 -13.08 1.65 -11.56
C SER A 24 -11.90 1.04 -12.32
N LEU A 25 -10.97 0.49 -11.54
CA LEU A 25 -9.86 -0.36 -11.96
C LEU A 25 -9.97 -1.72 -11.26
N ALA A 26 -11.16 -2.09 -10.78
CA ALA A 26 -11.34 -3.35 -10.06
C ALA A 26 -10.89 -4.53 -10.93
N ASN A 27 -10.04 -5.41 -10.36
CA ASN A 27 -9.45 -6.56 -11.02
C ASN A 27 -8.66 -6.21 -12.32
N ALA A 28 -8.34 -4.96 -12.56
CA ALA A 28 -7.54 -4.58 -13.71
C ALA A 28 -6.10 -5.09 -13.57
N ASP A 29 -5.52 -5.54 -14.65
CA ASP A 29 -4.12 -5.96 -14.69
C ASP A 29 -3.25 -4.84 -15.27
N LEU A 30 -2.53 -4.17 -14.38
CA LEU A 30 -1.59 -3.09 -14.66
C LEU A 30 -0.14 -3.56 -14.38
N SER A 31 0.09 -4.87 -14.47
CA SER A 31 1.41 -5.45 -14.22
C SER A 31 2.44 -4.92 -15.20
N ARG A 32 3.63 -4.64 -14.68
CA ARG A 32 4.77 -4.09 -15.44
C ARG A 32 4.49 -2.76 -16.15
N CYS A 33 3.42 -2.07 -15.75
CA CYS A 33 3.13 -0.73 -16.26
C CYS A 33 4.14 0.30 -15.72
N GLU A 34 4.37 1.33 -16.51
CA GLU A 34 4.99 2.57 -16.06
C GLU A 34 3.89 3.57 -15.71
N VAL A 35 3.77 3.92 -14.44
CA VAL A 35 2.78 4.88 -13.92
C VAL A 35 3.52 6.11 -13.42
N ARG A 36 3.28 7.25 -14.03
CA ARG A 36 4.02 8.47 -13.69
C ARG A 36 3.13 9.71 -13.70
N ARG A 37 3.24 10.50 -12.65
CA ARG A 37 2.42 11.70 -12.44
C ARG A 37 0.92 11.39 -12.59
N VAL A 38 0.47 10.45 -11.76
CA VAL A 38 -0.92 9.98 -11.78
C VAL A 38 -1.58 10.28 -10.45
N GLU A 39 -2.79 10.80 -10.50
CA GLU A 39 -3.66 11.00 -9.34
C GLU A 39 -4.92 10.17 -9.50
N LEU A 40 -5.17 9.29 -8.54
CA LEU A 40 -6.41 8.53 -8.43
C LEU A 40 -7.16 8.98 -7.19
N THR A 41 -8.39 9.44 -7.36
CA THR A 41 -9.25 9.88 -6.25
C THR A 41 -10.58 9.14 -6.28
N GLY A 42 -10.95 8.54 -5.14
CA GLY A 42 -12.22 7.81 -5.01
C GLY A 42 -12.35 6.63 -5.96
N THR A 43 -11.23 6.11 -6.46
CA THR A 43 -11.21 5.04 -7.45
C THR A 43 -11.35 3.68 -6.77
N ARG A 44 -12.16 2.81 -7.35
CA ARG A 44 -12.25 1.41 -6.95
C ARG A 44 -11.18 0.61 -7.70
N ALA A 45 -10.23 0.08 -6.95
CA ALA A 45 -9.13 -0.72 -7.49
C ALA A 45 -8.93 -2.03 -6.70
N THR A 46 -10.01 -2.52 -6.09
CA THR A 46 -10.01 -3.80 -5.37
C THR A 46 -9.54 -4.92 -6.28
N GLY A 47 -8.57 -5.72 -5.82
CA GLY A 47 -8.04 -6.86 -6.56
C GLY A 47 -7.25 -6.51 -7.82
N SER A 48 -6.95 -5.23 -8.06
CA SER A 48 -6.11 -4.83 -9.19
C SER A 48 -4.66 -5.29 -9.00
N SER A 49 -3.96 -5.53 -10.11
CA SER A 49 -2.55 -5.89 -10.08
C SER A 49 -1.67 -4.76 -10.61
N PHE A 50 -0.75 -4.30 -9.77
CA PHE A 50 0.36 -3.44 -10.11
C PHE A 50 1.70 -4.20 -9.95
N ALA A 51 1.66 -5.53 -10.10
CA ALA A 51 2.85 -6.36 -9.91
C ALA A 51 3.96 -5.94 -10.89
N GLU A 52 5.17 -5.78 -10.36
CA GLU A 52 6.35 -5.36 -11.12
C GLU A 52 6.18 -3.98 -11.82
N ALA A 53 5.15 -3.22 -11.49
CA ALA A 53 4.95 -1.88 -12.03
C ALA A 53 5.97 -0.89 -11.44
N ARG A 54 6.28 0.14 -12.20
CA ARG A 54 7.05 1.28 -11.73
C ARG A 54 6.10 2.46 -11.55
N ILE A 55 5.89 2.86 -10.31
CA ILE A 55 4.97 3.94 -9.94
C ILE A 55 5.79 5.11 -9.38
N THR A 56 5.78 6.23 -10.05
CA THR A 56 6.59 7.40 -9.70
C THR A 56 5.73 8.66 -9.69
N ASP A 57 5.88 9.48 -8.65
CA ASP A 57 5.16 10.74 -8.51
C ASP A 57 3.64 10.56 -8.62
N ALA A 58 3.09 9.65 -7.84
CA ALA A 58 1.67 9.32 -7.87
C ALA A 58 0.99 9.52 -6.52
N SER A 59 -0.31 9.77 -6.56
CA SER A 59 -1.13 9.82 -5.36
C SER A 59 -2.42 9.02 -5.52
N PHE A 60 -2.76 8.32 -4.46
CA PHE A 60 -4.00 7.56 -4.31
C PHE A 60 -4.74 8.18 -3.13
N VAL A 61 -5.92 8.75 -3.36
CA VAL A 61 -6.73 9.40 -2.33
C VAL A 61 -8.12 8.78 -2.29
N GLU A 62 -8.54 8.34 -1.12
CA GLU A 62 -9.86 7.72 -0.93
C GLU A 62 -10.12 6.53 -1.87
N CYS A 63 -9.07 5.81 -2.25
CA CYS A 63 -9.18 4.65 -3.14
C CYS A 63 -9.41 3.36 -2.37
N ARG A 64 -10.11 2.43 -3.01
CA ARG A 64 -10.23 1.05 -2.52
C ARG A 64 -9.17 0.20 -3.22
N LEU A 65 -8.14 -0.16 -2.47
CA LEU A 65 -7.00 -0.95 -2.91
C LEU A 65 -6.88 -2.26 -2.12
N ASP A 66 -7.94 -2.64 -1.43
CA ASP A 66 -8.00 -3.93 -0.74
C ASP A 66 -7.73 -5.07 -1.74
N LEU A 67 -6.95 -6.05 -1.33
CA LEU A 67 -6.50 -7.17 -2.16
C LEU A 67 -5.71 -6.76 -3.42
N ALA A 68 -5.29 -5.50 -3.54
CA ALA A 68 -4.45 -5.09 -4.65
C ALA A 68 -3.04 -5.67 -4.51
N SER A 69 -2.44 -6.04 -5.63
CA SER A 69 -1.07 -6.56 -5.67
C SER A 69 -0.09 -5.50 -6.14
N PHE A 70 0.92 -5.25 -5.31
CA PHE A 70 2.10 -4.44 -5.63
C PHE A 70 3.38 -5.29 -5.55
N ARG A 71 3.24 -6.60 -5.77
CA ARG A 71 4.38 -7.53 -5.68
C ARG A 71 5.50 -7.11 -6.61
N PHE A 72 6.71 -6.99 -6.06
CA PHE A 72 7.90 -6.57 -6.80
C PHE A 72 7.78 -5.22 -7.52
N ALA A 73 6.78 -4.42 -7.19
CA ALA A 73 6.63 -3.08 -7.74
C ALA A 73 7.70 -2.15 -7.15
N THR A 74 8.03 -1.12 -7.92
CA THR A 74 8.89 -0.03 -7.47
C THR A 74 8.05 1.23 -7.33
N LEU A 75 7.88 1.72 -6.10
CA LEU A 75 7.14 2.93 -5.78
C LEU A 75 8.12 4.01 -5.35
N GLU A 76 8.10 5.16 -6.01
CA GLU A 76 8.95 6.29 -5.68
C GLU A 76 8.14 7.58 -5.64
N ARG A 77 8.19 8.29 -4.52
CA ARG A 77 7.40 9.50 -4.28
C ARG A 77 5.91 9.27 -4.51
N VAL A 78 5.37 8.30 -3.78
CA VAL A 78 3.96 7.90 -3.85
C VAL A 78 3.30 8.16 -2.51
N ALA A 79 2.09 8.69 -2.53
CA ALA A 79 1.28 8.87 -1.33
C ALA A 79 -0.04 8.10 -1.43
N PHE A 80 -0.36 7.39 -0.35
CA PHE A 80 -1.67 6.77 -0.14
C PHE A 80 -2.34 7.51 1.02
N ARG A 81 -3.48 8.15 0.76
CA ARG A 81 -4.26 8.87 1.78
C ARG A 81 -5.69 8.38 1.81
N ASP A 82 -6.16 8.05 3.01
CA ASP A 82 -7.54 7.60 3.21
C ASP A 82 -7.91 6.40 2.30
N CYS A 83 -6.93 5.56 1.97
CA CYS A 83 -7.10 4.39 1.12
C CYS A 83 -7.31 3.13 1.95
N ARG A 84 -8.14 2.22 1.45
CA ARG A 84 -8.26 0.87 1.98
C ARG A 84 -7.17 -0.01 1.37
N LEU A 85 -6.31 -0.55 2.21
CA LEU A 85 -5.18 -1.40 1.82
C LEU A 85 -5.21 -2.75 2.56
N GLU A 86 -6.37 -3.14 3.07
CA GLU A 86 -6.53 -4.42 3.75
C GLU A 86 -6.13 -5.56 2.80
N GLU A 87 -5.28 -6.44 3.27
CA GLU A 87 -4.75 -7.57 2.51
C GLU A 87 -4.03 -7.18 1.20
N ALA A 88 -3.63 -5.93 1.06
CA ALA A 88 -2.79 -5.53 -0.07
C ALA A 88 -1.41 -6.20 0.01
N ASP A 89 -0.87 -6.58 -1.13
CA ASP A 89 0.36 -7.37 -1.19
C ASP A 89 1.53 -6.55 -1.76
N PHE A 90 2.43 -6.14 -0.86
CA PHE A 90 3.68 -5.45 -1.20
C PHE A 90 4.90 -6.39 -1.12
N TYR A 91 4.71 -7.69 -1.25
CA TYR A 91 5.82 -8.63 -1.19
C TYR A 91 6.93 -8.26 -2.18
N GLY A 92 8.16 -8.15 -1.70
CA GLY A 92 9.31 -7.85 -2.54
C GLY A 92 9.30 -6.46 -3.18
N ALA A 93 8.34 -5.60 -2.84
CA ALA A 93 8.27 -4.25 -3.39
C ALA A 93 9.40 -3.36 -2.86
N THR A 94 9.79 -2.38 -3.66
CA THR A 94 10.72 -1.33 -3.25
C THR A 94 9.96 -0.02 -3.10
N LEU A 95 9.89 0.49 -1.87
CA LEU A 95 9.18 1.72 -1.54
C LEU A 95 10.20 2.78 -1.13
N THR A 96 10.28 3.86 -1.91
CA THR A 96 11.17 4.98 -1.62
C THR A 96 10.38 6.27 -1.54
N SER A 97 10.48 6.97 -0.41
CA SER A 97 9.72 8.21 -0.17
C SER A 97 8.21 8.00 -0.34
N VAL A 98 7.68 7.00 0.34
CA VAL A 98 6.25 6.64 0.30
C VAL A 98 5.58 7.04 1.62
N LEU A 99 4.41 7.62 1.51
CA LEU A 99 3.56 7.97 2.63
C LEU A 99 2.29 7.11 2.64
N PHE A 100 2.00 6.52 3.79
CA PHE A 100 0.70 5.92 4.09
C PHE A 100 0.05 6.76 5.19
N GLU A 101 -1.04 7.42 4.88
CA GLU A 101 -1.77 8.29 5.81
C GLU A 101 -3.22 7.88 5.91
N ARG A 102 -3.65 7.51 7.11
CA ARG A 102 -5.00 7.02 7.40
C ARG A 102 -5.41 5.87 6.48
N CYS A 103 -4.51 4.91 6.30
CA CYS A 103 -4.75 3.73 5.49
C CYS A 103 -4.74 2.47 6.37
N PRO A 104 -5.86 1.74 6.51
CA PRO A 104 -5.82 0.42 7.11
C PRO A 104 -4.96 -0.52 6.27
N LEU A 105 -3.97 -1.13 6.91
CA LEU A 105 -3.07 -2.14 6.33
C LEU A 105 -3.29 -3.51 6.98
N VAL A 106 -4.49 -3.73 7.50
CA VAL A 106 -4.86 -4.98 8.18
C VAL A 106 -4.62 -6.18 7.27
N GLY A 107 -3.83 -7.12 7.72
CA GLY A 107 -3.50 -8.33 6.95
C GLY A 107 -2.65 -8.10 5.70
N ALA A 108 -2.18 -6.88 5.45
CA ALA A 108 -1.30 -6.59 4.32
C ALA A 108 0.05 -7.28 4.47
N THR A 109 0.81 -7.36 3.40
CA THR A 109 2.12 -8.01 3.36
C THR A 109 3.20 -7.02 2.97
N LEU A 110 4.25 -6.89 3.81
CA LEU A 110 5.50 -6.20 3.51
C LEU A 110 6.71 -7.15 3.48
N SER A 111 6.47 -8.45 3.52
CA SER A 111 7.55 -9.43 3.51
C SER A 111 8.47 -9.22 2.30
N GLU A 112 9.77 -9.31 2.51
CA GLU A 112 10.81 -9.07 1.50
C GLU A 112 10.80 -7.68 0.86
N ALA A 113 9.95 -6.75 1.32
CA ALA A 113 9.95 -5.38 0.84
C ALA A 113 11.17 -4.59 1.33
N THR A 114 11.60 -3.63 0.53
CA THR A 114 12.66 -2.67 0.89
C THR A 114 12.03 -1.29 1.05
N LEU A 115 12.16 -0.71 2.25
CA LEU A 115 11.57 0.57 2.61
C LEU A 115 12.68 1.60 2.88
N VAL A 116 12.65 2.70 2.15
CA VAL A 116 13.56 3.82 2.32
C VAL A 116 12.76 5.12 2.43
N ARG A 117 12.91 5.84 3.52
CA ARG A 117 12.15 7.08 3.77
C ARG A 117 10.63 6.87 3.65
N VAL A 118 10.13 5.83 4.30
CA VAL A 118 8.70 5.54 4.37
C VAL A 118 8.13 6.09 5.65
N GLU A 119 6.93 6.64 5.58
CA GLU A 119 6.21 7.18 6.72
C GLU A 119 4.79 6.60 6.77
N LEU A 120 4.37 6.22 7.97
CA LEU A 120 3.02 5.74 8.24
C LEU A 120 2.39 6.61 9.32
N ARG A 121 1.21 7.14 9.06
CA ARG A 121 0.44 7.96 10.01
C ARG A 121 -1.00 7.50 10.06
N GLY A 122 -1.51 7.19 11.25
CA GLY A 122 -2.91 6.80 11.44
C GLY A 122 -3.28 5.49 10.71
N CYS A 123 -2.32 4.57 10.57
CA CYS A 123 -2.55 3.30 9.89
C CYS A 123 -2.81 2.19 10.91
N ASP A 124 -3.80 1.34 10.62
CA ASP A 124 -4.02 0.11 11.36
C ASP A 124 -3.14 -0.99 10.77
N LEU A 125 -2.24 -1.53 11.59
CA LEU A 125 -1.27 -2.55 11.20
C LEU A 125 -1.61 -3.94 11.74
N GLU A 126 -2.84 -4.19 12.17
CA GLU A 126 -3.23 -5.49 12.70
C GLU A 126 -2.98 -6.59 11.66
N GLY A 127 -2.28 -7.64 12.05
CA GLY A 127 -1.98 -8.77 11.17
C GLY A 127 -1.05 -8.46 10.00
N LEU A 128 -0.37 -7.30 10.00
CA LEU A 128 0.62 -6.98 8.99
C LEU A 128 1.75 -8.01 8.99
N LYS A 129 2.01 -8.60 7.83
CA LYS A 129 3.10 -9.54 7.63
C LYS A 129 4.35 -8.81 7.17
N GLY A 130 5.51 -9.20 7.71
CA GLY A 130 6.76 -8.55 7.37
C GLY A 130 6.93 -7.20 8.09
N ALA A 131 6.34 -7.02 9.28
CA ALA A 131 6.45 -5.77 10.03
C ALA A 131 7.90 -5.43 10.42
N GLU A 132 8.83 -6.39 10.42
CA GLU A 132 10.26 -6.15 10.59
C GLU A 132 10.84 -5.25 9.49
N ARG A 133 10.19 -5.18 8.34
CA ARG A 133 10.58 -4.31 7.23
C ARG A 133 10.31 -2.84 7.49
N LEU A 134 9.49 -2.52 8.52
CA LEU A 134 9.24 -1.14 8.96
C LEU A 134 10.45 -0.52 9.68
N ARG A 135 11.53 -1.26 9.89
CA ARG A 135 12.75 -0.74 10.48
C ARG A 135 13.24 0.50 9.73
N GLY A 136 13.43 1.59 10.45
CA GLY A 136 13.84 2.87 9.87
C GLY A 136 12.71 3.73 9.30
N SER A 137 11.48 3.23 9.28
CA SER A 137 10.31 4.03 8.91
C SER A 137 9.94 5.02 10.01
N ARG A 138 9.19 6.05 9.65
CA ARG A 138 8.67 7.05 10.59
C ARG A 138 7.22 6.77 10.94
N MET A 139 6.91 6.80 12.22
CA MET A 139 5.54 6.66 12.74
C MET A 139 5.34 7.61 13.92
N PRO A 140 4.17 8.23 14.07
CA PRO A 140 3.81 8.96 15.29
C PRO A 140 3.81 8.00 16.49
N TRP A 141 4.19 8.53 17.66
CA TRP A 141 4.25 7.72 18.88
C TRP A 141 2.92 7.02 19.24
N PRO A 142 1.76 7.68 19.14
CA PRO A 142 0.48 7.00 19.39
C PRO A 142 0.24 5.80 18.46
N ASP A 143 0.68 5.88 17.22
CA ASP A 143 0.51 4.79 16.24
C ASP A 143 1.43 3.61 16.57
N ILE A 144 2.64 3.89 17.08
CA ILE A 144 3.55 2.84 17.56
C ILE A 144 2.90 2.08 18.72
N LEU A 145 2.32 2.79 19.68
CA LEU A 145 1.62 2.17 20.81
C LEU A 145 0.41 1.36 20.36
N ALA A 146 -0.37 1.89 19.43
CA ALA A 146 -1.53 1.17 18.88
C ALA A 146 -1.11 -0.10 18.12
N SER A 147 0.09 -0.15 17.55
CA SER A 147 0.62 -1.29 16.80
C SER A 147 1.50 -2.23 17.64
N ALA A 148 1.55 -2.02 18.96
CA ALA A 148 2.44 -2.78 19.84
C ALA A 148 2.24 -4.30 19.74
N GLY A 149 1.00 -4.75 19.60
CA GLY A 149 0.68 -6.18 19.43
C GLY A 149 1.30 -6.77 18.16
N THR A 150 1.22 -6.04 17.05
CA THR A 150 1.83 -6.45 15.79
C THR A 150 3.36 -6.53 15.91
N PHE A 151 3.97 -5.55 16.56
CA PHE A 151 5.43 -5.55 16.77
C PHE A 151 5.87 -6.65 17.73
N ALA A 152 5.11 -6.89 18.80
CA ALA A 152 5.37 -7.98 19.72
C ALA A 152 5.31 -9.34 18.98
N ALA A 153 4.27 -9.57 18.21
CA ALA A 153 4.13 -10.79 17.41
C ALA A 153 5.28 -10.98 16.41
N THR A 154 5.71 -9.91 15.76
CA THR A 154 6.85 -9.93 14.83
C THR A 154 8.15 -10.34 15.51
N LEU A 155 8.34 -9.96 16.78
CA LEU A 155 9.50 -10.35 17.60
C LEU A 155 9.32 -11.69 18.30
N GLY A 156 8.19 -12.37 18.13
CA GLY A 156 7.88 -13.61 18.83
C GLY A 156 7.55 -13.44 20.31
N ILE A 157 7.20 -12.21 20.71
CA ILE A 157 6.79 -11.93 22.10
C ILE A 157 5.34 -12.30 22.26
N VAL A 158 5.05 -13.13 23.25
CA VAL A 158 3.68 -13.51 23.64
C VAL A 158 3.22 -12.59 24.76
N ALA A 159 2.15 -11.83 24.50
CA ALA A 159 1.53 -11.04 25.57
C ALA A 159 0.90 -11.96 26.60
N SER A 160 1.17 -11.70 27.87
CA SER A 160 0.58 -12.42 29.00
C SER A 160 -0.49 -11.54 29.65
N ASP A 161 -1.71 -12.03 29.70
CA ASP A 161 -2.82 -11.35 30.39
C ASP A 161 -2.80 -11.58 31.91
N GLU A 162 -1.86 -12.34 32.43
CA GLU A 162 -1.73 -12.55 33.86
C GLU A 162 -0.89 -11.44 34.48
N PRO A 163 -1.47 -10.67 35.45
CA PRO A 163 -0.66 -9.80 36.28
C PRO A 163 0.26 -10.69 37.15
N GLY A 164 1.57 -10.50 37.00
CA GLY A 164 2.58 -11.16 37.81
C GLY A 164 2.53 -10.74 39.28
#